data_0113dbc698ff594778dcc915f3761acc
#
_entry.id   0113dbc698ff594778dcc915f3761acc
#
_cell.length_a   1.000
_cell.length_b   1.000
_cell.length_c   1.000
_cell.angle_alpha   90.00
_cell.angle_beta   90.00
_cell.angle_gamma   90.00
#
_symmetry.space_group_name_H-M   'P 1'
#
loop_
_entity.id
_entity.type
_entity.pdbx_description
1 polymer ?
#
loop_
_entity_poly.entity_id
_entity_poly.type
_entity_poly.pdbx_seq_one_letter_code
_entity_poly.pdbx_strand_id
1 'polypeptide(L)'
;YWRYRDDSKLSIEECVDLAADAGFDAVEVLHVQMTDESNGTLQRIKQRAFRRGLSLCGMSTHQSFVSPDPAERQKNIDHTIHCIELAYAMGIPTIRVNTGRWGTSGSFDELMANKGIEPTLEGHTDEEGFGWVREGFEKCLPVAEKCGVVMGLENHWGLGRTADGVLRVIGEVNSPWLRATLDTGNFLENQYDQYRKLAPEAVFVQAKTYFGGGTWYTLDIDYDRVAEILREVDYRGYISLEFEGSEAHESAIPKSLAMLREAFH
;
A
#
# COMPACT_ATOMS: atom_id res chain seq x y z
N TYR A 1 -9.78 -0.83 3.98
CA TYR A 1 -10.24 -2.08 4.61
C TYR A 1 -11.53 -1.95 5.42
N TRP A 2 -12.32 -0.92 5.29
CA TRP A 2 -13.51 -0.72 6.11
C TRP A 2 -14.46 -1.90 5.99
N ARG A 3 -14.48 -2.76 7.01
CA ARG A 3 -15.25 -4.02 7.08
C ARG A 3 -15.03 -4.96 5.89
N TYR A 4 -13.84 -4.92 5.28
CA TYR A 4 -13.56 -5.74 4.11
C TYR A 4 -13.63 -7.25 4.38
N ARG A 5 -13.31 -7.67 5.62
CA ARG A 5 -13.16 -9.09 5.99
C ARG A 5 -14.37 -9.71 6.68
N ASP A 6 -15.40 -8.93 6.95
CA ASP A 6 -16.62 -9.42 7.58
C ASP A 6 -17.79 -9.53 6.59
N ASP A 7 -18.89 -10.20 7.02
CA ASP A 7 -20.10 -10.36 6.23
C ASP A 7 -20.83 -9.01 5.98
N SER A 8 -20.42 -7.94 6.66
CA SER A 8 -20.94 -6.59 6.54
C SER A 8 -20.06 -5.68 5.68
N LYS A 9 -19.31 -6.24 4.76
CA LYS A 9 -18.45 -5.55 3.79
C LYS A 9 -19.17 -4.37 3.14
N LEU A 10 -18.58 -3.18 3.32
CA LEU A 10 -19.12 -1.95 2.74
C LEU A 10 -18.72 -1.80 1.28
N SER A 11 -19.57 -1.16 0.48
CA SER A 11 -19.20 -0.66 -0.84
C SER A 11 -18.18 0.49 -0.71
N ILE A 12 -17.48 0.78 -1.80
CA ILE A 12 -16.53 1.90 -1.84
C ILE A 12 -17.28 3.22 -1.64
N GLU A 13 -18.49 3.35 -2.19
CA GLU A 13 -19.34 4.53 -2.00
C GLU A 13 -19.71 4.75 -0.53
N GLU A 14 -20.03 3.69 0.22
CA GLU A 14 -20.30 3.79 1.66
C GLU A 14 -19.02 4.14 2.43
N CYS A 15 -17.85 3.60 2.05
CA CYS A 15 -16.58 3.99 2.64
C CYS A 15 -16.27 5.48 2.41
N VAL A 16 -16.57 6.00 1.22
CA VAL A 16 -16.43 7.44 0.91
C VAL A 16 -17.29 8.29 1.84
N ASP A 17 -18.54 7.90 2.09
CA ASP A 17 -19.42 8.64 2.98
C ASP A 17 -18.92 8.63 4.42
N LEU A 18 -18.54 7.46 4.94
CA LEU A 18 -18.01 7.33 6.29
C LEU A 18 -16.71 8.12 6.49
N ALA A 19 -15.83 8.11 5.47
CA ALA A 19 -14.60 8.90 5.51
C ALA A 19 -14.91 10.41 5.59
N ALA A 20 -15.86 10.89 4.79
CA ALA A 20 -16.30 12.29 4.85
C ALA A 20 -16.91 12.65 6.21
N ASP A 21 -17.78 11.80 6.75
CA ASP A 21 -18.43 12.02 8.03
C ASP A 21 -17.43 11.96 9.21
N ALA A 22 -16.38 11.16 9.09
CA ALA A 22 -15.28 11.09 10.05
C ALA A 22 -14.29 12.28 9.93
N GLY A 23 -14.37 13.07 8.86
CA GLY A 23 -13.55 14.26 8.65
C GLY A 23 -12.20 13.98 7.97
N PHE A 24 -12.08 12.92 7.18
CA PHE A 24 -10.91 12.71 6.31
C PHE A 24 -10.91 13.67 5.13
N ASP A 25 -9.73 13.83 4.50
CA ASP A 25 -9.53 14.69 3.33
C ASP A 25 -9.54 13.89 2.02
N ALA A 26 -9.31 12.57 2.13
CA ALA A 26 -9.21 11.69 0.98
C ALA A 26 -9.54 10.23 1.33
N VAL A 27 -9.71 9.41 0.30
CA VAL A 27 -9.89 7.95 0.40
C VAL A 27 -8.88 7.25 -0.49
N GLU A 28 -8.20 6.24 0.07
CA GLU A 28 -7.46 5.23 -0.67
C GLU A 28 -8.40 4.07 -0.99
N VAL A 29 -8.52 3.73 -2.27
CA VAL A 29 -9.40 2.66 -2.73
C VAL A 29 -8.68 1.32 -2.64
N LEU A 30 -9.32 0.30 -2.07
CA LEU A 30 -8.81 -1.06 -2.10
C LEU A 30 -9.39 -1.80 -3.31
N HIS A 31 -8.55 -2.14 -4.29
CA HIS A 31 -9.01 -2.77 -5.55
C HIS A 31 -9.82 -4.05 -5.32
N VAL A 32 -9.36 -4.96 -4.43
CA VAL A 32 -10.09 -6.22 -4.15
C VAL A 32 -11.47 -6.00 -3.51
N GLN A 33 -11.81 -4.79 -3.07
CA GLN A 33 -13.14 -4.42 -2.58
C GLN A 33 -14.08 -3.98 -3.72
N MET A 34 -13.55 -3.67 -4.89
CA MET A 34 -14.36 -3.30 -6.06
C MET A 34 -15.11 -4.53 -6.58
N THR A 35 -16.43 -4.42 -6.67
CA THR A 35 -17.30 -5.49 -7.16
C THR A 35 -17.77 -5.25 -8.60
N ASP A 36 -17.61 -4.03 -9.10
CA ASP A 36 -17.96 -3.60 -10.46
C ASP A 36 -16.95 -2.54 -10.93
N GLU A 37 -16.28 -2.83 -12.02
CA GLU A 37 -15.25 -1.96 -12.64
C GLU A 37 -15.77 -1.28 -13.91
N SER A 38 -17.08 -1.32 -14.15
CA SER A 38 -17.68 -0.61 -15.28
C SER A 38 -17.41 0.90 -15.18
N ASN A 39 -17.23 1.55 -16.33
CA ASN A 39 -17.03 3.01 -16.34
C ASN A 39 -18.14 3.76 -15.59
N GLY A 40 -19.38 3.27 -15.64
CA GLY A 40 -20.48 3.86 -14.89
C GLY A 40 -20.24 3.87 -13.38
N THR A 41 -19.74 2.76 -12.83
CA THR A 41 -19.40 2.64 -11.40
C THR A 41 -18.20 3.49 -11.03
N LEU A 42 -17.13 3.47 -11.82
CA LEU A 42 -15.95 4.31 -11.58
C LEU A 42 -16.32 5.80 -11.50
N GLN A 43 -17.14 6.27 -12.43
CA GLN A 43 -17.56 7.68 -12.46
C GLN A 43 -18.53 8.02 -11.31
N ARG A 44 -19.37 7.09 -10.84
CA ARG A 44 -20.20 7.30 -9.64
C ARG A 44 -19.36 7.44 -8.38
N ILE A 45 -18.35 6.58 -8.17
CA ILE A 45 -17.44 6.67 -7.03
C ILE A 45 -16.70 8.01 -7.05
N LYS A 46 -16.15 8.39 -8.19
CA LYS A 46 -15.48 9.68 -8.40
C LYS A 46 -16.39 10.88 -8.10
N GLN A 47 -17.62 10.87 -8.65
CA GLN A 47 -18.61 11.90 -8.39
C GLN A 47 -18.99 11.97 -6.90
N ARG A 48 -19.14 10.79 -6.24
CA ARG A 48 -19.47 10.72 -4.82
C ARG A 48 -18.38 11.36 -3.97
N ALA A 49 -17.12 10.98 -4.17
CA ALA A 49 -15.99 11.56 -3.48
C ALA A 49 -15.95 13.08 -3.67
N PHE A 50 -16.05 13.56 -4.90
CA PHE A 50 -16.07 15.00 -5.21
C PHE A 50 -17.18 15.74 -4.49
N ARG A 51 -18.42 15.23 -4.49
CA ARG A 51 -19.58 15.85 -3.81
C ARG A 51 -19.45 15.84 -2.29
N ARG A 52 -18.69 14.91 -1.72
CA ARG A 52 -18.37 14.83 -0.30
C ARG A 52 -17.14 15.66 0.10
N GLY A 53 -16.48 16.32 -0.87
CA GLY A 53 -15.28 17.12 -0.64
C GLY A 53 -14.02 16.28 -0.44
N LEU A 54 -14.01 15.02 -0.88
CA LEU A 54 -12.88 14.11 -0.75
C LEU A 54 -12.13 13.94 -2.06
N SER A 55 -10.81 13.76 -1.95
CA SER A 55 -9.98 13.26 -3.06
C SER A 55 -9.96 11.72 -3.05
N LEU A 56 -9.80 11.10 -4.23
CA LEU A 56 -9.35 9.71 -4.34
C LEU A 56 -7.83 9.76 -4.47
N CYS A 57 -7.10 9.43 -3.39
CA CYS A 57 -5.67 9.72 -3.29
C CYS A 57 -4.75 8.57 -3.67
N GLY A 58 -5.26 7.34 -3.65
CA GLY A 58 -4.49 6.13 -3.94
C GLY A 58 -5.39 4.94 -4.24
N MET A 59 -4.82 3.90 -4.83
CA MET A 59 -5.46 2.59 -4.98
C MET A 59 -4.49 1.49 -4.54
N SER A 60 -4.87 0.72 -3.53
CA SER A 60 -4.11 -0.45 -3.09
C SER A 60 -4.43 -1.67 -3.94
N THR A 61 -3.40 -2.25 -4.56
CA THR A 61 -3.50 -3.46 -5.36
C THR A 61 -2.83 -4.64 -4.65
N HIS A 62 -3.16 -5.86 -5.07
CA HIS A 62 -2.52 -7.07 -4.60
C HIS A 62 -2.00 -7.86 -5.80
N GLN A 63 -0.70 -7.86 -5.98
CA GLN A 63 -0.01 -8.63 -7.02
C GLN A 63 1.30 -9.21 -6.47
N SER A 64 1.87 -10.17 -7.18
CA SER A 64 3.17 -10.76 -6.87
C SER A 64 3.92 -11.06 -8.15
N PHE A 65 5.14 -10.54 -8.28
CA PHE A 65 6.02 -10.89 -9.39
C PHE A 65 7.00 -12.01 -9.02
N VAL A 66 7.08 -12.39 -7.74
CA VAL A 66 7.95 -13.48 -7.26
C VAL A 66 7.27 -14.81 -7.53
N SER A 67 7.54 -15.37 -8.71
CA SER A 67 7.09 -16.69 -9.11
C SER A 67 8.05 -17.28 -10.17
N PRO A 68 8.43 -18.54 -10.09
CA PRO A 68 9.20 -19.21 -11.17
C PRO A 68 8.36 -19.39 -12.43
N ASP A 69 7.04 -19.43 -12.32
CA ASP A 69 6.12 -19.59 -13.46
C ASP A 69 5.96 -18.26 -14.24
N PRO A 70 6.44 -18.18 -15.51
CA PRO A 70 6.29 -16.99 -16.32
C PRO A 70 4.81 -16.62 -16.59
N ALA A 71 3.90 -17.59 -16.61
CA ALA A 71 2.48 -17.33 -16.84
C ALA A 71 1.85 -16.64 -15.65
N GLU A 72 2.19 -17.03 -14.42
CA GLU A 72 1.75 -16.32 -13.21
C GLU A 72 2.33 -14.91 -13.13
N ARG A 73 3.61 -14.72 -13.51
CA ARG A 73 4.18 -13.37 -13.59
C ARG A 73 3.44 -12.50 -14.61
N GLN A 74 3.16 -13.01 -15.80
CA GLN A 74 2.43 -12.27 -16.84
C GLN A 74 1.02 -11.90 -16.39
N LYS A 75 0.31 -12.79 -15.74
CA LYS A 75 -1.02 -12.52 -15.16
C LYS A 75 -0.97 -11.37 -14.14
N ASN A 76 0.05 -11.33 -13.28
CA ASN A 76 0.23 -10.25 -12.32
C ASN A 76 0.64 -8.93 -12.98
N ILE A 77 1.39 -8.96 -14.09
CA ILE A 77 1.71 -7.80 -14.92
C ILE A 77 0.42 -7.23 -15.54
N ASP A 78 -0.38 -8.09 -16.19
CA ASP A 78 -1.64 -7.69 -16.81
C ASP A 78 -2.61 -7.10 -15.77
N HIS A 79 -2.68 -7.70 -14.59
CA HIS A 79 -3.46 -7.17 -13.46
C HIS A 79 -2.97 -5.80 -13.01
N THR A 80 -1.66 -5.61 -12.89
CA THR A 80 -1.08 -4.31 -12.48
C THR A 80 -1.37 -3.23 -13.51
N ILE A 81 -1.22 -3.54 -14.80
CA ILE A 81 -1.57 -2.65 -15.91
C ILE A 81 -3.05 -2.27 -15.85
N HIS A 82 -3.92 -3.24 -15.64
CA HIS A 82 -5.35 -2.99 -15.47
C HIS A 82 -5.65 -2.03 -14.30
N CYS A 83 -5.01 -2.24 -13.14
CA CYS A 83 -5.18 -1.35 -11.99
C CYS A 83 -4.67 0.07 -12.26
N ILE A 84 -3.59 0.23 -13.04
CA ILE A 84 -3.11 1.56 -13.49
C ILE A 84 -4.19 2.25 -14.34
N GLU A 85 -4.82 1.54 -15.27
CA GLU A 85 -5.88 2.08 -16.12
C GLU A 85 -7.15 2.43 -15.32
N LEU A 86 -7.52 1.62 -14.33
CA LEU A 86 -8.61 1.93 -13.39
C LEU A 86 -8.31 3.20 -12.58
N ALA A 87 -7.10 3.30 -12.03
CA ALA A 87 -6.65 4.48 -11.30
C ALA A 87 -6.73 5.74 -12.18
N TYR A 88 -6.26 5.67 -13.41
CA TYR A 88 -6.38 6.76 -14.38
C TYR A 88 -7.84 7.16 -14.62
N ALA A 89 -8.74 6.19 -14.87
CA ALA A 89 -10.16 6.45 -15.10
C ALA A 89 -10.84 7.13 -13.89
N MET A 90 -10.40 6.80 -12.68
CA MET A 90 -10.88 7.40 -11.43
C MET A 90 -10.18 8.72 -11.06
N GLY A 91 -9.11 9.10 -11.77
CA GLY A 91 -8.30 10.27 -11.43
C GLY A 91 -7.42 10.08 -10.20
N ILE A 92 -7.08 8.84 -9.88
CA ILE A 92 -6.18 8.46 -8.78
C ILE A 92 -4.73 8.57 -9.26
N PRO A 93 -3.85 9.31 -8.54
CA PRO A 93 -2.50 9.61 -9.02
C PRO A 93 -1.48 8.48 -8.76
N THR A 94 -1.78 7.55 -7.85
CA THR A 94 -0.84 6.50 -7.45
C THR A 94 -1.56 5.20 -7.14
N ILE A 95 -0.89 4.08 -7.46
CA ILE A 95 -1.30 2.76 -7.00
C ILE A 95 -0.22 2.16 -6.09
N ARG A 96 -0.63 1.52 -4.99
CA ARG A 96 0.28 0.74 -4.17
C ARG A 96 0.50 -0.63 -4.82
N VAL A 97 1.77 -1.01 -4.95
CA VAL A 97 2.22 -2.28 -5.52
C VAL A 97 3.22 -2.98 -4.59
N ASN A 98 3.39 -4.29 -4.74
CA ASN A 98 4.29 -5.11 -3.95
C ASN A 98 5.37 -5.78 -4.82
N THR A 99 6.45 -6.28 -4.20
CA THR A 99 7.35 -7.22 -4.88
C THR A 99 6.68 -8.58 -5.07
N GLY A 100 5.84 -8.96 -4.12
CA GLY A 100 5.45 -10.33 -3.89
C GLY A 100 6.43 -11.06 -2.97
N ARG A 101 6.15 -12.31 -2.66
CA ARG A 101 6.93 -13.15 -1.75
C ARG A 101 7.00 -14.59 -2.28
N TRP A 102 7.92 -15.36 -1.72
CA TRP A 102 8.12 -16.76 -2.11
C TRP A 102 6.93 -17.67 -1.78
N GLY A 103 6.15 -17.33 -0.73
CA GLY A 103 5.00 -18.11 -0.31
C GLY A 103 5.37 -19.46 0.32
N THR A 104 6.55 -19.55 0.89
CA THR A 104 7.09 -20.77 1.51
C THR A 104 6.76 -20.92 2.99
N SER A 105 6.26 -19.88 3.64
CA SER A 105 5.72 -19.94 5.00
C SER A 105 4.38 -20.68 5.02
N GLY A 106 4.19 -21.59 5.97
CA GLY A 106 2.98 -22.41 6.08
C GLY A 106 1.73 -21.63 6.49
N SER A 107 1.90 -20.48 7.14
CA SER A 107 0.81 -19.59 7.55
C SER A 107 1.29 -18.14 7.68
N PHE A 108 0.33 -17.20 7.77
CA PHE A 108 0.65 -15.80 8.03
C PHE A 108 1.20 -15.61 9.46
N ASP A 109 0.70 -16.39 10.44
CA ASP A 109 1.20 -16.34 11.82
C ASP A 109 2.66 -16.77 11.89
N GLU A 110 3.05 -17.82 11.15
CA GLU A 110 4.45 -18.25 11.03
C GLU A 110 5.32 -17.17 10.39
N LEU A 111 4.84 -16.54 9.32
CA LEU A 111 5.55 -15.44 8.67
C LEU A 111 5.78 -14.27 9.65
N MET A 112 4.77 -13.91 10.45
CA MET A 112 4.89 -12.84 11.44
C MET A 112 5.79 -13.23 12.61
N ALA A 113 5.71 -14.47 13.10
CA ALA A 113 6.62 -14.99 14.12
C ALA A 113 8.10 -14.93 13.66
N ASN A 114 8.33 -15.10 12.36
CA ASN A 114 9.64 -14.97 11.72
C ASN A 114 9.93 -13.53 11.22
N LYS A 115 9.20 -12.51 11.69
CA LYS A 115 9.40 -11.09 11.33
C LYS A 115 9.30 -10.81 9.83
N GLY A 116 8.42 -11.52 9.14
CA GLY A 116 8.24 -11.42 7.70
C GLY A 116 9.34 -12.08 6.86
N ILE A 117 10.23 -12.84 7.50
CA ILE A 117 11.28 -13.60 6.81
C ILE A 117 10.71 -14.96 6.41
N GLU A 118 10.85 -15.30 5.13
CA GLU A 118 10.53 -16.63 4.62
C GLU A 118 11.72 -17.16 3.80
N PRO A 119 11.96 -18.49 3.78
CA PRO A 119 12.99 -19.06 2.94
C PRO A 119 12.66 -18.87 1.47
N THR A 120 13.69 -18.81 0.63
CA THR A 120 13.52 -18.86 -0.83
C THR A 120 12.90 -20.20 -1.24
N LEU A 121 12.19 -20.20 -2.35
CA LEU A 121 11.68 -21.45 -2.94
C LEU A 121 12.85 -22.35 -3.34
N GLU A 122 12.75 -23.65 -3.07
CA GLU A 122 13.80 -24.62 -3.38
C GLU A 122 14.21 -24.54 -4.87
N GLY A 123 15.52 -24.49 -5.12
CA GLY A 123 16.10 -24.36 -6.45
C GLY A 123 16.15 -22.93 -7.00
N HIS A 124 15.74 -21.94 -6.24
CA HIS A 124 15.74 -20.52 -6.62
C HIS A 124 16.54 -19.65 -5.66
N THR A 125 16.80 -18.42 -6.07
CA THR A 125 17.57 -17.42 -5.32
C THR A 125 16.83 -16.09 -5.26
N ASP A 126 17.15 -15.25 -4.25
CA ASP A 126 16.61 -13.89 -4.18
C ASP A 126 17.01 -13.05 -5.40
N GLU A 127 18.19 -13.29 -6.00
CA GLU A 127 18.61 -12.61 -7.22
C GLU A 127 17.66 -12.88 -8.40
N GLU A 128 17.20 -14.12 -8.57
CA GLU A 128 16.20 -14.45 -9.58
C GLU A 128 14.87 -13.74 -9.26
N GLY A 129 14.45 -13.75 -7.99
CA GLY A 129 13.25 -13.05 -7.53
C GLY A 129 13.31 -11.55 -7.82
N PHE A 130 14.41 -10.87 -7.51
CA PHE A 130 14.62 -9.46 -7.84
C PHE A 130 14.60 -9.21 -9.36
N GLY A 131 15.20 -10.11 -10.14
CA GLY A 131 15.15 -10.04 -11.60
C GLY A 131 13.72 -10.11 -12.15
N TRP A 132 12.87 -10.97 -11.62
CA TRP A 132 11.46 -11.08 -12.01
C TRP A 132 10.65 -9.85 -11.60
N VAL A 133 10.90 -9.31 -10.41
CA VAL A 133 10.24 -8.08 -9.92
C VAL A 133 10.61 -6.90 -10.81
N ARG A 134 11.90 -6.72 -11.15
CA ARG A 134 12.34 -5.67 -12.07
C ARG A 134 11.66 -5.80 -13.42
N GLU A 135 11.71 -7.00 -14.05
CA GLU A 135 11.05 -7.26 -15.34
C GLU A 135 9.54 -6.95 -15.29
N GLY A 136 8.88 -7.31 -14.20
CA GLY A 136 7.47 -7.05 -14.00
C GLY A 136 7.16 -5.55 -14.01
N PHE A 137 7.90 -4.75 -13.25
CA PHE A 137 7.72 -3.30 -13.23
C PHE A 137 8.10 -2.65 -14.57
N GLU A 138 9.21 -3.04 -15.19
CA GLU A 138 9.61 -2.52 -16.51
C GLU A 138 8.50 -2.69 -17.56
N LYS A 139 7.75 -3.80 -17.52
CA LYS A 139 6.61 -4.04 -18.42
C LYS A 139 5.39 -3.15 -18.09
N CYS A 140 5.22 -2.73 -16.84
CA CYS A 140 4.14 -1.84 -16.42
C CYS A 140 4.44 -0.36 -16.70
N LEU A 141 5.71 0.05 -16.74
CA LEU A 141 6.14 1.44 -16.89
C LEU A 141 5.49 2.20 -18.05
N PRO A 142 5.42 1.66 -19.29
CA PRO A 142 4.85 2.40 -20.40
C PRO A 142 3.39 2.81 -20.18
N VAL A 143 2.63 1.99 -19.46
CA VAL A 143 1.22 2.29 -19.13
C VAL A 143 1.15 3.29 -17.97
N ALA A 144 1.99 3.12 -16.94
CA ALA A 144 2.09 4.05 -15.82
C ALA A 144 2.42 5.48 -16.30
N GLU A 145 3.43 5.62 -17.15
CA GLU A 145 3.82 6.89 -17.77
C GLU A 145 2.69 7.48 -18.62
N LYS A 146 2.09 6.69 -19.50
CA LYS A 146 0.97 7.11 -20.36
C LYS A 146 -0.23 7.61 -19.56
N CYS A 147 -0.54 6.95 -18.45
CA CYS A 147 -1.66 7.28 -17.57
C CYS A 147 -1.33 8.39 -16.56
N GLY A 148 -0.05 8.71 -16.35
CA GLY A 148 0.37 9.62 -15.28
C GLY A 148 0.12 9.06 -13.88
N VAL A 149 0.20 7.75 -13.71
CA VAL A 149 -0.04 7.05 -12.44
C VAL A 149 1.28 6.50 -11.91
N VAL A 150 1.68 6.91 -10.71
CA VAL A 150 2.90 6.43 -10.07
C VAL A 150 2.64 5.08 -9.40
N MET A 151 3.48 4.10 -9.66
CA MET A 151 3.52 2.85 -8.90
C MET A 151 4.31 3.08 -7.60
N GLY A 152 3.64 3.07 -6.46
CA GLY A 152 4.23 3.15 -5.13
C GLY A 152 4.56 1.75 -4.61
N LEU A 153 5.83 1.35 -4.68
CA LEU A 153 6.29 0.07 -4.15
C LEU A 153 6.32 0.11 -2.64
N GLU A 154 5.47 -0.71 -2.04
CA GLU A 154 5.33 -0.79 -0.59
C GLU A 154 6.45 -1.61 0.04
N ASN A 155 6.95 -1.16 1.20
CA ASN A 155 7.71 -2.01 2.09
C ASN A 155 6.77 -3.06 2.71
N HIS A 156 6.70 -4.21 2.07
CA HIS A 156 5.81 -5.32 2.42
C HIS A 156 6.59 -6.64 2.44
N TRP A 157 5.97 -7.69 2.99
CA TRP A 157 6.57 -9.02 3.10
C TRP A 157 7.15 -9.53 1.78
N GLY A 158 8.20 -10.35 1.87
CA GLY A 158 8.98 -10.84 0.74
C GLY A 158 10.20 -9.96 0.46
N LEU A 159 10.55 -9.75 -0.80
CA LEU A 159 11.76 -9.01 -1.20
C LEU A 159 11.73 -7.52 -0.82
N GLY A 160 10.53 -6.96 -0.65
CA GLY A 160 10.30 -5.59 -0.17
C GLY A 160 10.27 -5.44 1.35
N ARG A 161 10.57 -6.47 2.13
CA ARG A 161 10.50 -6.47 3.60
C ARG A 161 11.39 -5.43 4.27
N THR A 162 12.44 -5.00 3.62
CA THR A 162 13.38 -3.98 4.11
C THR A 162 13.44 -2.77 3.19
N ALA A 163 13.83 -1.62 3.73
CA ALA A 163 14.07 -0.43 2.92
C ALA A 163 15.11 -0.68 1.84
N ASP A 164 16.17 -1.44 2.14
CA ASP A 164 17.21 -1.79 1.17
C ASP A 164 16.65 -2.63 0.00
N GLY A 165 15.72 -3.56 0.28
CA GLY A 165 15.05 -4.34 -0.77
C GLY A 165 14.17 -3.48 -1.68
N VAL A 166 13.37 -2.56 -1.11
CA VAL A 166 12.55 -1.62 -1.88
C VAL A 166 13.42 -0.68 -2.72
N LEU A 167 14.43 -0.08 -2.10
CA LEU A 167 15.36 0.85 -2.77
C LEU A 167 16.18 0.18 -3.88
N ARG A 168 16.54 -1.10 -3.71
CA ARG A 168 17.16 -1.90 -4.75
C ARG A 168 16.28 -1.95 -6.00
N VAL A 169 15.01 -2.33 -5.84
CA VAL A 169 14.07 -2.42 -6.98
C VAL A 169 13.88 -1.04 -7.64
N ILE A 170 13.66 0.01 -6.85
CA ILE A 170 13.51 1.38 -7.37
C ILE A 170 14.76 1.82 -8.14
N GLY A 171 15.95 1.56 -7.59
CA GLY A 171 17.22 1.91 -8.21
C GLY A 171 17.53 1.11 -9.49
N GLU A 172 17.22 -0.19 -9.53
CA GLU A 172 17.42 -1.03 -10.71
C GLU A 172 16.44 -0.67 -11.85
N VAL A 173 15.17 -0.36 -11.54
CA VAL A 173 14.17 0.09 -12.52
C VAL A 173 14.42 1.53 -12.97
N ASN A 174 14.90 2.37 -12.07
CA ASN A 174 15.34 3.76 -12.32
C ASN A 174 14.33 4.60 -13.13
N SER A 175 13.09 4.67 -12.68
CA SER A 175 12.03 5.42 -13.35
C SER A 175 11.29 6.35 -12.38
N PRO A 176 10.88 7.56 -12.81
CA PRO A 176 10.04 8.43 -11.99
C PRO A 176 8.64 7.84 -11.74
N TRP A 177 8.22 6.83 -12.49
CA TRP A 177 6.93 6.16 -12.37
C TRP A 177 6.93 4.95 -11.41
N LEU A 178 8.10 4.64 -10.80
CA LEU A 178 8.21 3.70 -9.70
C LEU A 178 8.89 4.39 -8.52
N ARG A 179 8.16 4.57 -7.44
CA ARG A 179 8.61 5.20 -6.19
C ARG A 179 8.15 4.36 -5.00
N ALA A 180 8.33 4.84 -3.78
CA ALA A 180 7.94 4.09 -2.58
C ALA A 180 6.56 4.49 -2.07
N THR A 181 5.79 3.50 -1.62
CA THR A 181 4.77 3.64 -0.59
C THR A 181 5.41 3.23 0.74
N LEU A 182 5.51 4.17 1.68
CA LEU A 182 6.06 3.91 2.99
C LEU A 182 4.93 3.48 3.93
N ASP A 183 4.88 2.20 4.28
CA ASP A 183 3.98 1.67 5.31
C ASP A 183 4.68 1.64 6.66
N THR A 184 4.10 2.30 7.65
CA THR A 184 4.69 2.42 9.00
C THR A 184 4.56 1.14 9.84
N GLY A 185 3.71 0.20 9.45
CA GLY A 185 3.46 -1.02 10.19
C GLY A 185 4.19 -2.26 9.67
N ASN A 186 4.91 -2.17 8.54
CA ASN A 186 5.50 -3.34 7.92
C ASN A 186 6.99 -3.55 8.22
N PHE A 187 7.67 -2.59 8.85
CA PHE A 187 9.03 -2.80 9.35
C PHE A 187 9.01 -3.34 10.78
N LEU A 188 9.21 -4.63 10.94
CA LEU A 188 9.18 -5.30 12.25
C LEU A 188 10.52 -5.18 13.02
N GLU A 189 11.53 -4.56 12.44
CA GLU A 189 12.86 -4.36 13.04
C GLU A 189 13.44 -3.02 12.60
N ASN A 190 14.07 -2.30 13.55
CA ASN A 190 14.78 -1.03 13.28
C ASN A 190 13.95 -0.04 12.45
N GLN A 191 12.66 0.05 12.74
CA GLN A 191 11.67 0.73 11.91
C GLN A 191 12.05 2.18 11.56
N TYR A 192 12.52 2.99 12.53
CA TYR A 192 12.84 4.40 12.26
C TYR A 192 14.06 4.60 11.35
N ASP A 193 15.05 3.71 11.41
CA ASP A 193 16.19 3.76 10.51
C ASP A 193 15.76 3.37 9.08
N GLN A 194 14.84 2.43 8.98
CA GLN A 194 14.27 2.04 7.71
C GLN A 194 13.34 3.12 7.14
N TYR A 195 12.53 3.82 7.98
CA TYR A 195 11.75 4.97 7.53
C TYR A 195 12.66 6.08 6.98
N ARG A 196 13.76 6.45 7.68
CA ARG A 196 14.71 7.44 7.17
C ARG A 196 15.34 7.07 5.84
N LYS A 197 15.67 5.79 5.65
CA LYS A 197 16.20 5.30 4.38
C LYS A 197 15.17 5.43 3.25
N LEU A 198 13.90 5.08 3.51
CA LEU A 198 12.87 4.98 2.47
C LEU A 198 12.17 6.31 2.19
N ALA A 199 12.06 7.18 3.19
CA ALA A 199 11.31 8.44 3.11
C ALA A 199 11.67 9.34 1.91
N PRO A 200 12.95 9.45 1.46
CA PRO A 200 13.29 10.25 0.28
C PRO A 200 12.62 9.80 -1.03
N GLU A 201 12.23 8.53 -1.11
CA GLU A 201 11.55 7.96 -2.28
C GLU A 201 10.03 7.86 -2.09
N ALA A 202 9.49 8.24 -0.92
CA ALA A 202 8.09 8.10 -0.62
C ALA A 202 7.21 9.07 -1.42
N VAL A 203 6.23 8.53 -2.15
CA VAL A 203 5.16 9.29 -2.83
C VAL A 203 3.82 9.13 -2.11
N PHE A 204 3.71 8.13 -1.26
CA PHE A 204 2.53 7.82 -0.47
C PHE A 204 2.96 7.22 0.87
N VAL A 205 2.21 7.48 1.94
CA VAL A 205 2.46 6.92 3.27
C VAL A 205 1.20 6.23 3.78
N GLN A 206 1.34 4.99 4.24
CA GLN A 206 0.31 4.24 4.95
C GLN A 206 0.66 4.22 6.44
N ALA A 207 -0.25 4.76 7.26
CA ALA A 207 -0.07 4.93 8.69
C ALA A 207 -0.92 3.91 9.45
N LYS A 208 -0.29 2.85 9.95
CA LYS A 208 -0.96 1.79 10.70
C LYS A 208 -1.21 2.18 12.16
N THR A 209 -2.40 1.88 12.65
CA THR A 209 -2.79 2.09 14.04
C THR A 209 -3.40 0.83 14.63
N TYR A 210 -3.19 0.62 15.96
CA TYR A 210 -3.49 -0.64 16.61
C TYR A 210 -4.28 -0.48 17.91
N PHE A 211 -5.25 0.45 17.97
CA PHE A 211 -6.08 0.62 19.17
C PHE A 211 -6.79 -0.69 19.53
N GLY A 212 -6.67 -1.09 20.80
CA GLY A 212 -7.16 -2.38 21.29
C GLY A 212 -6.22 -3.57 21.04
N GLY A 213 -5.01 -3.32 20.52
CA GLY A 213 -4.06 -4.34 20.08
C GLY A 213 -4.32 -4.84 18.66
N GLY A 214 -3.27 -5.25 17.96
CA GLY A 214 -3.34 -5.76 16.59
C GLY A 214 -3.79 -7.22 16.53
N THR A 215 -4.35 -7.61 15.40
CA THR A 215 -4.81 -9.00 15.18
C THR A 215 -3.65 -9.99 15.12
N TRP A 216 -2.52 -9.59 14.55
CA TRP A 216 -1.35 -10.46 14.38
C TRP A 216 -0.13 -9.97 15.17
N TYR A 217 0.08 -8.66 15.20
CA TYR A 217 1.13 -7.99 15.96
C TYR A 217 0.68 -6.57 16.30
N THR A 218 1.37 -5.96 17.23
CA THR A 218 1.19 -4.55 17.58
C THR A 218 2.55 -3.89 17.55
N LEU A 219 2.69 -2.80 16.80
CA LEU A 219 3.86 -1.95 16.86
C LEU A 219 3.52 -0.68 17.66
N ASP A 220 4.44 -0.28 18.52
CA ASP A 220 4.42 1.04 19.14
C ASP A 220 5.07 2.02 18.17
N ILE A 221 4.24 2.78 17.46
CA ILE A 221 4.68 3.74 16.44
C ILE A 221 4.53 5.15 17.01
N ASP A 222 5.67 5.79 17.23
CA ASP A 222 5.75 7.20 17.58
C ASP A 222 5.55 8.05 16.31
N TYR A 223 4.34 8.55 16.12
CA TYR A 223 3.98 9.34 14.94
C TYR A 223 4.59 10.74 14.93
N ASP A 224 4.97 11.32 16.08
CA ASP A 224 5.72 12.58 16.11
C ASP A 224 7.09 12.38 15.46
N ARG A 225 7.75 11.27 15.78
CA ARG A 225 9.03 10.89 15.17
C ARG A 225 8.90 10.54 13.70
N VAL A 226 7.82 9.88 13.28
CA VAL A 226 7.54 9.63 11.85
C VAL A 226 7.35 10.94 11.11
N ALA A 227 6.59 11.87 11.69
CA ALA A 227 6.36 13.19 11.12
C ALA A 227 7.65 14.01 10.98
N GLU A 228 8.56 13.95 11.98
CA GLU A 228 9.90 14.56 11.87
C GLU A 228 10.67 14.00 10.67
N ILE A 229 10.74 12.68 10.53
CA ILE A 229 11.43 12.01 9.41
C ILE A 229 10.86 12.46 8.06
N LEU A 230 9.54 12.55 7.92
CA LEU A 230 8.90 12.98 6.68
C LEU A 230 9.12 14.48 6.40
N ARG A 231 9.19 15.33 7.45
CA ARG A 231 9.55 16.75 7.30
C ARG A 231 11.01 16.94 6.86
N GLU A 232 11.95 16.11 7.34
CA GLU A 232 13.38 16.16 6.93
C GLU A 232 13.56 16.02 5.41
N VAL A 233 12.65 15.31 4.73
CA VAL A 233 12.67 15.08 3.27
C VAL A 233 11.64 15.92 2.53
N ASP A 234 11.00 16.90 3.19
CA ASP A 234 9.95 17.76 2.62
C ASP A 234 8.78 16.99 2.00
N TYR A 235 8.39 15.86 2.60
CA TYR A 235 7.26 15.07 2.13
C TYR A 235 5.97 15.90 2.19
N ARG A 236 5.17 15.89 1.10
CA ARG A 236 3.92 16.68 0.95
C ARG A 236 2.74 15.83 0.50
N GLY A 237 2.92 14.51 0.46
CA GLY A 237 1.88 13.58 0.02
C GLY A 237 0.83 13.29 1.10
N TYR A 238 -0.03 12.35 0.80
CA TYR A 238 -1.07 11.88 1.72
C TYR A 238 -0.50 10.94 2.79
N ILE A 239 -1.10 11.01 3.98
CA ILE A 239 -0.94 10.03 5.06
C ILE A 239 -2.25 9.24 5.12
N SER A 240 -2.23 8.00 4.64
CA SER A 240 -3.40 7.12 4.60
C SER A 240 -3.50 6.30 5.88
N LEU A 241 -4.55 6.47 6.65
CA LEU A 241 -4.79 5.67 7.84
C LEU A 241 -5.12 4.22 7.48
N GLU A 242 -4.36 3.27 8.03
CA GLU A 242 -4.70 1.85 8.07
C GLU A 242 -4.92 1.41 9.52
N PHE A 243 -6.17 1.16 9.89
CA PHE A 243 -6.50 0.66 11.21
C PHE A 243 -6.48 -0.88 11.22
N GLU A 244 -5.58 -1.47 12.00
CA GLU A 244 -5.43 -2.93 12.17
C GLU A 244 -5.62 -3.39 13.64
N GLY A 245 -6.23 -2.54 14.47
CA GLY A 245 -6.50 -2.87 15.87
C GLY A 245 -7.78 -3.68 16.07
N SER A 246 -7.97 -4.16 17.30
CA SER A 246 -9.14 -4.94 17.71
C SER A 246 -10.26 -4.11 18.35
N GLU A 247 -10.02 -2.81 18.63
CA GLU A 247 -11.08 -1.92 19.11
C GLU A 247 -12.13 -1.69 18.00
N ALA A 248 -13.38 -1.45 18.40
CA ALA A 248 -14.45 -1.15 17.44
C ALA A 248 -14.07 0.05 16.56
N HIS A 249 -14.23 -0.10 15.23
CA HIS A 249 -13.78 0.91 14.28
C HIS A 249 -14.50 2.26 14.43
N GLU A 250 -15.75 2.27 14.95
CA GLU A 250 -16.51 3.49 15.23
C GLU A 250 -15.82 4.40 16.27
N SER A 251 -15.08 3.81 17.22
CA SER A 251 -14.28 4.54 18.21
C SER A 251 -12.83 4.68 17.83
N ALA A 252 -12.23 3.65 17.22
CA ALA A 252 -10.81 3.60 16.92
C ALA A 252 -10.40 4.54 15.77
N ILE A 253 -11.21 4.63 14.71
CA ILE A 253 -10.89 5.47 13.55
C ILE A 253 -10.84 6.95 13.90
N PRO A 254 -11.82 7.55 14.63
CA PRO A 254 -11.71 8.94 15.07
C PRO A 254 -10.49 9.20 15.98
N LYS A 255 -10.15 8.26 16.87
CA LYS A 255 -8.94 8.37 17.72
C LYS A 255 -7.67 8.35 16.88
N SER A 256 -7.59 7.42 15.91
CA SER A 256 -6.46 7.30 14.98
C SER A 256 -6.29 8.57 14.16
N LEU A 257 -7.38 9.09 13.61
CA LEU A 257 -7.35 10.33 12.83
C LEU A 257 -6.90 11.52 13.67
N ALA A 258 -7.40 11.66 14.92
CA ALA A 258 -7.00 12.74 15.81
C ALA A 258 -5.50 12.66 16.14
N MET A 259 -4.98 11.48 16.47
CA MET A 259 -3.56 11.24 16.75
C MET A 259 -2.69 11.60 15.54
N LEU A 260 -3.05 11.14 14.34
CA LEU A 260 -2.28 11.44 13.13
C LEU A 260 -2.32 12.94 12.81
N ARG A 261 -3.47 13.61 12.97
CA ARG A 261 -3.56 15.06 12.76
C ARG A 261 -2.71 15.84 13.75
N GLU A 262 -2.64 15.43 15.01
CA GLU A 262 -1.75 16.04 16.01
C GLU A 262 -0.29 15.94 15.62
N ALA A 263 0.16 14.75 15.18
CA ALA A 263 1.57 14.52 14.81
C ALA A 263 1.99 15.23 13.51
N PHE A 264 1.09 15.33 12.53
CA PHE A 264 1.42 15.86 11.18
C PHE A 264 1.03 17.34 10.99
N HIS A 265 0.42 17.98 11.94
CA HIS A 265 0.21 19.43 11.96
C HIS A 265 1.36 20.11 12.67
#